data_04e3c3362b3e723ac535ceecfb9250da
#
_entry.id   04e3c3362b3e723ac535ceecfb9250da
#
_cell.length_a   1.000
_cell.length_b   1.000
_cell.length_c   1.000
_cell.angle_alpha   90.00
_cell.angle_beta   90.00
_cell.angle_gamma   90.00
#
_symmetry.space_group_name_H-M   'P 1'
#
loop_
_entity.id
_entity.type
_entity.pdbx_description
1 polymer ?
#
loop_
_entity_poly.entity_id
_entity_poly.type
_entity_poly.pdbx_seq_one_letter_code
_entity_poly.pdbx_strand_id
1 'polypeptide(L)'
;MEAVAKLQNVPTSPRKMRLVADMIRGKKVSSAINMLKFEPKVGARYMEKLLLSAVANWEVKHEDHANQIGSLVVKTVFVDGGKMLKRIQPAPQGRAHRIRKRSNHITIVVALPEGGASLADMTESIANQAAEQAAEALESNDNKNQDN
;
A
#
# COMPACT_ATOMS: atom_id res chain seq x y z
N MET A 1 6.54 -12.64 7.14
CA MET A 1 5.43 -13.28 6.37
C MET A 1 5.05 -12.38 5.21
N GLU A 2 5.03 -12.92 3.98
CA GLU A 2 4.74 -12.14 2.76
C GLU A 2 3.89 -12.91 1.78
N ALA A 3 2.99 -12.22 1.07
CA ALA A 3 2.25 -12.76 -0.05
C ALA A 3 2.41 -11.88 -1.28
N VAL A 4 2.47 -12.52 -2.43
CA VAL A 4 2.74 -11.88 -3.73
C VAL A 4 1.58 -12.15 -4.67
N ALA A 5 1.16 -11.11 -5.39
CA ALA A 5 0.28 -11.24 -6.53
C ALA A 5 0.91 -10.58 -7.77
N LYS A 6 0.75 -11.21 -8.93
CA LYS A 6 1.31 -10.73 -10.20
C LYS A 6 0.22 -10.65 -11.26
N LEU A 7 0.19 -9.53 -11.98
CA LEU A 7 -0.69 -9.34 -13.15
C LEU A 7 0.18 -9.01 -14.36
N GLN A 8 0.09 -9.84 -15.39
CA GLN A 8 0.91 -9.70 -16.58
C GLN A 8 0.13 -9.11 -17.78
N ASN A 9 0.86 -8.48 -18.68
CA ASN A 9 0.35 -7.98 -19.97
C ASN A 9 -0.80 -6.98 -19.89
N VAL A 10 -0.78 -6.10 -18.89
CA VAL A 10 -1.78 -5.04 -18.78
C VAL A 10 -1.60 -4.03 -19.92
N PRO A 11 -2.63 -3.74 -20.74
CA PRO A 11 -2.51 -2.91 -21.93
C PRO A 11 -2.47 -1.41 -21.61
N THR A 12 -1.61 -1.00 -20.71
CA THR A 12 -1.38 0.40 -20.33
C THR A 12 0.10 0.74 -20.31
N SER A 13 0.42 2.02 -20.38
CA SER A 13 1.82 2.46 -20.31
C SER A 13 2.37 2.29 -18.88
N PRO A 14 3.59 1.72 -18.70
CA PRO A 14 4.23 1.57 -17.40
C PRO A 14 4.34 2.90 -16.64
N ARG A 15 4.64 4.00 -17.34
CA ARG A 15 4.75 5.34 -16.74
C ARG A 15 3.45 5.77 -16.04
N LYS A 16 2.30 5.56 -16.69
CA LYS A 16 0.99 5.90 -16.12
C LYS A 16 0.64 5.00 -14.94
N MET A 17 1.02 3.72 -15.01
CA MET A 17 0.75 2.75 -13.95
C MET A 17 1.61 3.02 -12.70
N ARG A 18 2.85 3.46 -12.87
CA ARG A 18 3.74 3.82 -11.73
C ARG A 18 3.17 4.93 -10.87
N LEU A 19 2.47 5.91 -11.46
CA LEU A 19 1.82 6.97 -10.69
C LEU A 19 0.77 6.42 -9.70
N VAL A 20 0.04 5.38 -10.10
CA VAL A 20 -0.94 4.72 -9.21
C VAL A 20 -0.22 3.84 -8.18
N ALA A 21 0.87 3.16 -8.59
CA ALA A 21 1.68 2.35 -7.69
C ALA A 21 2.27 3.17 -6.53
N ASP A 22 2.74 4.37 -6.83
CA ASP A 22 3.35 5.27 -5.85
C ASP A 22 2.35 5.76 -4.79
N MET A 23 1.06 5.85 -5.13
CA MET A 23 -0.01 6.24 -4.20
C MET A 23 -0.25 5.21 -3.10
N ILE A 24 -0.08 3.92 -3.39
CA ILE A 24 -0.42 2.82 -2.48
C ILE A 24 0.78 2.21 -1.76
N ARG A 25 1.99 2.51 -2.21
CA ARG A 25 3.21 1.96 -1.60
C ARG A 25 3.35 2.38 -0.14
N GLY A 26 3.64 1.43 0.75
CA GLY A 26 3.83 1.66 2.18
C GLY A 26 2.54 1.95 2.96
N LYS A 27 1.36 1.84 2.34
CA LYS A 27 0.08 2.10 3.02
C LYS A 27 -0.55 0.82 3.53
N LYS A 28 -1.40 0.93 4.56
CA LYS A 28 -2.26 -0.17 5.03
C LYS A 28 -3.17 -0.61 3.87
N VAL A 29 -3.39 -1.91 3.75
CA VAL A 29 -4.19 -2.49 2.65
C VAL A 29 -5.60 -1.92 2.59
N SER A 30 -6.27 -1.74 3.73
CA SER A 30 -7.60 -1.14 3.81
C SER A 30 -7.64 0.29 3.24
N SER A 31 -6.66 1.12 3.62
CA SER A 31 -6.53 2.49 3.10
C SER A 31 -6.19 2.49 1.60
N ALA A 32 -5.31 1.58 1.15
CA ALA A 32 -4.94 1.47 -0.26
C ALA A 32 -6.14 1.07 -1.14
N ILE A 33 -6.99 0.14 -0.70
CA ILE A 33 -8.22 -0.24 -1.41
C ILE A 33 -9.16 0.96 -1.54
N ASN A 34 -9.38 1.70 -0.45
CA ASN A 34 -10.24 2.88 -0.48
C ASN A 34 -9.71 3.95 -1.43
N MET A 35 -8.41 4.23 -1.42
CA MET A 35 -7.78 5.15 -2.37
C MET A 35 -7.96 4.72 -3.82
N LEU A 36 -7.78 3.42 -4.13
CA LEU A 36 -7.91 2.89 -5.49
C LEU A 36 -9.35 2.94 -6.00
N LYS A 37 -10.36 2.79 -5.14
CA LYS A 37 -11.78 2.91 -5.51
C LYS A 37 -12.16 4.31 -6.00
N PHE A 38 -11.60 5.35 -5.38
CA PHE A 38 -11.91 6.73 -5.71
C PHE A 38 -10.98 7.34 -6.78
N GLU A 39 -9.89 6.64 -7.14
CA GLU A 39 -8.95 7.13 -8.15
C GLU A 39 -9.51 6.98 -9.57
N PRO A 40 -9.69 8.05 -10.35
CA PRO A 40 -10.28 8.00 -11.70
C PRO A 40 -9.37 7.37 -12.75
N LYS A 41 -8.07 7.19 -12.46
CA LYS A 41 -7.12 6.61 -13.42
C LYS A 41 -7.45 5.15 -13.72
N VAL A 42 -7.46 4.79 -15.01
CA VAL A 42 -7.74 3.41 -15.47
C VAL A 42 -6.86 2.36 -14.78
N GLY A 43 -5.64 2.71 -14.42
CA GLY A 43 -4.70 1.84 -13.70
C GLY A 43 -5.20 1.39 -12.33
N ALA A 44 -6.01 2.20 -11.66
CA ALA A 44 -6.51 1.92 -10.33
C ALA A 44 -7.35 0.64 -10.28
N ARG A 45 -8.23 0.43 -11.26
CA ARG A 45 -9.07 -0.78 -11.35
C ARG A 45 -8.27 -2.07 -11.46
N TYR A 46 -7.14 -2.04 -12.16
CA TYR A 46 -6.24 -3.21 -12.27
C TYR A 46 -5.51 -3.46 -10.96
N MET A 47 -5.03 -2.40 -10.31
CA MET A 47 -4.33 -2.52 -9.02
C MET A 47 -5.25 -2.91 -7.88
N GLU A 48 -6.50 -2.44 -7.85
CA GLU A 48 -7.51 -2.85 -6.87
C GLU A 48 -7.73 -4.37 -6.91
N LYS A 49 -8.03 -4.92 -8.10
CA LYS A 49 -8.22 -6.37 -8.26
C LYS A 49 -6.98 -7.17 -7.89
N LEU A 50 -5.80 -6.68 -8.26
CA LEU A 50 -4.54 -7.33 -7.94
C LEU A 50 -4.24 -7.30 -6.43
N LEU A 51 -4.57 -6.19 -5.76
CA LEU A 51 -4.40 -6.05 -4.32
C LEU A 51 -5.35 -7.01 -3.56
N LEU A 52 -6.61 -7.12 -3.98
CA LEU A 52 -7.54 -8.11 -3.43
C LEU A 52 -7.03 -9.54 -3.61
N SER A 53 -6.45 -9.86 -4.78
CA SER A 53 -5.82 -11.16 -5.01
C SER A 53 -4.60 -11.39 -4.11
N ALA A 54 -3.82 -10.33 -3.81
CA ALA A 54 -2.68 -10.44 -2.89
C ALA A 54 -3.15 -10.74 -1.45
N VAL A 55 -4.26 -10.13 -1.02
CA VAL A 55 -4.87 -10.41 0.29
C VAL A 55 -5.35 -11.86 0.36
N ALA A 56 -6.10 -12.33 -0.65
CA ALA A 56 -6.57 -13.71 -0.70
C ALA A 56 -5.39 -14.72 -0.71
N ASN A 57 -4.32 -14.43 -1.44
CA ASN A 57 -3.11 -15.25 -1.42
C ASN A 57 -2.44 -15.26 -0.05
N TRP A 58 -2.54 -14.16 0.70
CA TRP A 58 -2.01 -14.07 2.05
C TRP A 58 -2.84 -14.92 3.02
N GLU A 59 -4.17 -14.87 2.94
CA GLU A 59 -5.09 -15.70 3.73
C GLU A 59 -4.81 -17.19 3.56
N VAL A 60 -4.70 -17.65 2.30
CA VAL A 60 -4.41 -19.07 2.00
C VAL A 60 -3.03 -19.50 2.50
N LYS A 61 -2.03 -18.62 2.49
CA LYS A 61 -0.67 -18.95 2.95
C LYS A 61 -0.52 -18.93 4.47
N HIS A 62 -1.34 -18.16 5.14
CA HIS A 62 -1.19 -17.86 6.57
C HIS A 62 -2.53 -17.98 7.28
N GLU A 63 -3.17 -19.17 7.20
CA GLU A 63 -4.48 -19.48 7.80
C GLU A 63 -4.50 -19.19 9.31
N ASP A 64 -3.39 -19.47 10.00
CA ASP A 64 -3.22 -19.22 11.44
C ASP A 64 -3.28 -17.73 11.81
N HIS A 65 -3.08 -16.82 10.85
CA HIS A 65 -3.01 -15.38 11.03
C HIS A 65 -4.15 -14.61 10.33
N ALA A 66 -5.26 -15.28 10.01
CA ALA A 66 -6.41 -14.68 9.32
C ALA A 66 -6.96 -13.43 10.06
N ASN A 67 -6.87 -13.40 11.39
CA ASN A 67 -7.31 -12.26 12.21
C ASN A 67 -6.46 -10.98 12.00
N GLN A 68 -5.29 -11.07 11.36
CA GLN A 68 -4.35 -9.96 11.18
C GLN A 68 -4.47 -9.27 9.80
N ILE A 69 -5.47 -9.61 8.99
CA ILE A 69 -5.68 -9.04 7.65
C ILE A 69 -5.81 -7.52 7.70
N GLY A 70 -6.45 -6.98 8.73
CA GLY A 70 -6.61 -5.53 8.94
C GLY A 70 -5.31 -4.76 9.15
N SER A 71 -4.25 -5.42 9.59
CA SER A 71 -2.92 -4.82 9.83
C SER A 71 -1.97 -4.92 8.64
N LEU A 72 -2.36 -5.62 7.56
CA LEU A 72 -1.52 -5.80 6.38
C LEU A 72 -1.13 -4.46 5.74
N VAL A 73 0.12 -4.39 5.30
CA VAL A 73 0.70 -3.24 4.61
C VAL A 73 1.17 -3.65 3.21
N VAL A 74 1.06 -2.74 2.27
CA VAL A 74 1.63 -2.89 0.93
C VAL A 74 3.14 -2.64 1.04
N LYS A 75 3.93 -3.72 1.21
CA LYS A 75 5.39 -3.64 1.37
C LYS A 75 6.05 -3.10 0.12
N THR A 76 5.73 -3.68 -1.04
CA THR A 76 6.38 -3.32 -2.31
C THR A 76 5.41 -3.40 -3.48
N VAL A 77 5.54 -2.47 -4.43
CA VAL A 77 4.82 -2.48 -5.70
C VAL A 77 5.80 -2.20 -6.82
N PHE A 78 5.89 -3.13 -7.78
CA PHE A 78 6.71 -2.99 -8.98
C PHE A 78 5.83 -2.88 -10.22
N VAL A 79 6.25 -2.04 -11.15
CA VAL A 79 5.65 -1.93 -12.47
C VAL A 79 6.74 -2.02 -13.53
N ASP A 80 6.79 -3.17 -14.18
CA ASP A 80 7.79 -3.49 -15.20
C ASP A 80 7.25 -3.28 -16.60
N GLY A 81 8.14 -3.01 -17.54
CA GLY A 81 7.79 -2.90 -18.95
C GLY A 81 7.50 -4.26 -19.56
N GLY A 82 6.33 -4.40 -20.17
CA GLY A 82 5.95 -5.58 -20.93
C GLY A 82 6.21 -5.44 -22.43
N LYS A 83 5.73 -6.42 -23.20
CA LYS A 83 5.84 -6.47 -24.67
C LYS A 83 5.20 -5.22 -25.29
N MET A 84 5.89 -4.62 -26.23
CA MET A 84 5.44 -3.43 -26.96
C MET A 84 5.05 -3.79 -28.39
N LEU A 85 3.83 -3.45 -28.79
CA LEU A 85 3.37 -3.60 -30.16
C LEU A 85 3.66 -2.30 -30.93
N LYS A 86 4.39 -2.43 -32.02
CA LYS A 86 4.67 -1.32 -32.94
C LYS A 86 3.54 -1.23 -33.99
N ARG A 87 3.02 -0.04 -34.22
CA ARG A 87 2.00 0.27 -35.23
C ARG A 87 2.46 1.47 -36.04
N ILE A 88 1.90 1.63 -37.22
CA ILE A 88 2.16 2.74 -38.11
C ILE A 88 0.85 3.49 -38.31
N GLN A 89 0.91 4.79 -38.23
CA GLN A 89 -0.18 5.70 -38.57
C GLN A 89 0.23 6.53 -39.77
N PRO A 90 -0.59 6.59 -40.85
CA PRO A 90 -0.32 7.44 -41.98
C PRO A 90 -0.24 8.91 -41.56
N ALA A 91 0.67 9.64 -42.17
CA ALA A 91 0.84 11.08 -42.01
C ALA A 91 0.80 11.79 -43.39
N PRO A 92 0.59 13.09 -43.42
CA PRO A 92 0.63 13.87 -44.65
C PRO A 92 1.92 13.69 -45.45
N GLN A 93 1.88 13.88 -46.73
CA GLN A 93 3.03 13.79 -47.64
C GLN A 93 3.68 12.38 -47.71
N GLY A 94 2.88 11.31 -47.58
CA GLY A 94 3.40 9.94 -47.68
C GLY A 94 4.29 9.52 -46.50
N ARG A 95 4.38 10.32 -45.43
CA ARG A 95 5.12 9.99 -44.23
C ARG A 95 4.35 9.02 -43.30
N ALA A 96 5.02 8.39 -42.39
CA ALA A 96 4.41 7.49 -41.42
C ALA A 96 4.90 7.78 -39.99
N HIS A 97 3.98 7.87 -39.04
CA HIS A 97 4.29 7.99 -37.63
C HIS A 97 4.24 6.64 -36.93
N ARG A 98 5.22 6.40 -36.05
CA ARG A 98 5.28 5.16 -35.29
C ARG A 98 4.45 5.30 -34.00
N ILE A 99 3.49 4.38 -33.80
CA ILE A 99 2.74 4.25 -32.57
C ILE A 99 3.29 3.06 -31.78
N ARG A 100 3.57 3.26 -30.50
CA ARG A 100 4.02 2.23 -29.57
C ARG A 100 2.92 1.90 -28.59
N LYS A 101 2.20 0.79 -28.80
CA LYS A 101 1.23 0.27 -27.82
C LYS A 101 2.00 -0.52 -26.77
N ARG A 102 2.18 0.07 -25.59
CA ARG A 102 2.96 -0.50 -24.49
C ARG A 102 2.08 -1.34 -23.59
N SER A 103 2.62 -2.43 -23.06
CA SER A 103 2.06 -3.17 -21.94
C SER A 103 2.97 -3.11 -20.73
N ASN A 104 2.48 -3.55 -19.59
CA ASN A 104 3.23 -3.64 -18.35
C ASN A 104 2.86 -4.90 -17.56
N HIS A 105 3.72 -5.22 -16.61
CA HIS A 105 3.53 -6.25 -15.60
C HIS A 105 3.51 -5.57 -14.25
N ILE A 106 2.60 -5.97 -13.38
CA ILE A 106 2.46 -5.42 -12.04
C ILE A 106 2.70 -6.54 -11.04
N THR A 107 3.53 -6.28 -10.05
CA THR A 107 3.74 -7.18 -8.90
C THR A 107 3.46 -6.39 -7.62
N ILE A 108 2.59 -6.93 -6.76
CA ILE A 108 2.29 -6.39 -5.44
C ILE A 108 2.71 -7.41 -4.39
N VAL A 109 3.41 -6.94 -3.37
CA VAL A 109 3.79 -7.73 -2.19
C VAL A 109 3.11 -7.10 -0.99
N VAL A 110 2.33 -7.90 -0.28
CA VAL A 110 1.72 -7.53 1.00
C VAL A 110 2.42 -8.29 2.12
N ALA A 111 2.61 -7.62 3.26
CA ALA A 111 3.25 -8.20 4.43
C ALA A 111 2.64 -7.62 5.70
N LEU A 112 2.86 -8.29 6.83
CA LEU A 112 2.68 -7.67 8.13
C LEU A 112 3.79 -6.64 8.34
N PRO A 113 3.51 -5.52 9.02
CA PRO A 113 4.54 -4.54 9.36
C PRO A 113 5.62 -5.21 10.22
N GLU A 114 6.86 -5.19 9.74
CA GLU A 114 8.01 -5.68 10.51
C GLU A 114 8.38 -4.62 11.56
N GLY A 115 8.03 -4.86 12.82
CA GLY A 115 8.56 -4.11 13.97
C GLY A 115 8.23 -2.61 14.04
N GLY A 116 7.30 -2.13 13.27
CA GLY A 116 6.78 -0.78 13.44
C GLY A 116 5.57 -0.81 14.36
N ALA A 117 5.69 -0.25 15.57
CA ALA A 117 4.54 0.04 16.40
C ALA A 117 3.47 0.70 15.55
N SER A 118 2.26 0.16 15.53
CA SER A 118 1.14 0.81 14.84
C SER A 118 0.98 2.20 15.44
N LEU A 119 0.45 3.17 14.67
CA LEU A 119 0.12 4.48 15.26
C LEU A 119 -0.78 4.33 16.49
N ALA A 120 -1.56 3.24 16.59
CA ALA A 120 -2.33 2.87 17.77
C ALA A 120 -1.42 2.50 18.95
N ASP A 121 -0.37 1.68 18.74
CA ASP A 121 0.58 1.32 19.78
C ASP A 121 1.40 2.54 20.26
N MET A 122 1.71 3.46 19.34
CA MET A 122 2.37 4.73 19.70
C MET A 122 1.42 5.66 20.50
N THR A 123 0.14 5.72 20.16
CA THR A 123 -0.84 6.51 20.93
C THR A 123 -1.13 5.88 22.28
N GLU A 124 -1.20 4.57 22.42
CA GLU A 124 -1.31 3.89 23.69
C GLU A 124 -0.06 4.06 24.56
N SER A 125 1.13 3.97 24.00
CA SER A 125 2.36 4.19 24.74
C SER A 125 2.49 5.65 25.24
N ILE A 126 2.09 6.63 24.42
CA ILE A 126 2.05 8.05 24.82
C ILE A 126 0.97 8.29 25.90
N ALA A 127 -0.21 7.67 25.76
CA ALA A 127 -1.28 7.78 26.74
C ALA A 127 -0.88 7.16 28.09
N ASN A 128 -0.22 6.00 28.08
CA ASN A 128 0.28 5.36 29.29
C ASN A 128 1.40 6.17 29.94
N GLN A 129 2.33 6.74 29.18
CA GLN A 129 3.37 7.63 29.73
C GLN A 129 2.79 8.91 30.32
N ALA A 130 1.76 9.48 29.68
CA ALA A 130 1.07 10.67 30.22
C ALA A 130 0.30 10.36 31.50
N ALA A 131 -0.32 9.18 31.60
CA ALA A 131 -1.00 8.72 32.81
C ALA A 131 -0.03 8.46 33.96
N GLU A 132 1.12 7.89 33.69
CA GLU A 132 2.19 7.60 34.66
C GLU A 132 2.80 8.91 35.21
N GLN A 133 3.06 9.89 34.34
CA GLN A 133 3.53 11.21 34.74
C GLN A 133 2.50 12.00 35.56
N ALA A 134 1.20 11.84 35.25
CA ALA A 134 0.13 12.46 36.01
C ALA A 134 -0.02 11.83 37.42
N ALA A 135 0.18 10.54 37.55
CA ALA A 135 0.17 9.82 38.83
C ALA A 135 1.37 10.24 39.72
N GLU A 136 2.57 10.33 39.16
CA GLU A 136 3.77 10.81 39.86
C GLU A 136 3.64 12.27 40.35
N ALA A 137 3.00 13.12 39.52
CA ALA A 137 2.74 14.51 39.91
C ALA A 137 1.73 14.65 41.04
N LEU A 138 0.77 13.74 41.17
CA LEU A 138 -0.19 13.69 42.26
C LEU A 138 0.45 13.23 43.57
N GLU A 139 1.28 12.18 43.53
CA GLU A 139 2.01 11.67 44.71
C GLU A 139 3.01 12.72 45.27
N SER A 140 3.66 13.46 44.36
CA SER A 140 4.59 14.53 44.79
C SER A 140 3.92 15.72 45.45
N ASN A 141 2.61 15.95 45.20
CA ASN A 141 1.83 17.03 45.78
C ASN A 141 1.25 16.67 47.16
N ASP A 142 0.90 15.40 47.40
CA ASP A 142 0.41 14.92 48.67
C ASP A 142 1.50 14.92 49.77
N ASN A 143 2.74 14.66 49.38
CA ASN A 143 3.89 14.65 50.30
C ASN A 143 4.30 16.05 50.77
N LYS A 144 3.93 17.12 50.04
CA LYS A 144 4.17 18.53 50.42
C LYS A 144 3.15 19.09 51.41
N ASN A 145 1.98 18.46 51.55
CA ASN A 145 0.93 18.90 52.46
C ASN A 145 0.98 18.25 53.86
N GLN A 146 1.90 17.30 54.10
CA GLN A 146 2.06 16.68 55.45
C GLN A 146 3.17 17.32 56.28
N ASP A 147 3.97 18.24 55.73
CA ASP A 147 5.07 18.93 56.43
C ASP A 147 4.77 20.41 56.76
N ASN A 148 3.48 20.80 56.91
CA ASN A 148 3.12 22.18 57.30
C ASN A 148 2.12 22.22 58.43
#